data_e8ff426d29972c720b1c76e06ea4cf44
#
_entry.id   e8ff426d29972c720b1c76e06ea4cf44
#
_cell.length_a   1.000
_cell.length_b   1.000
_cell.length_c   1.000
_cell.angle_alpha   90.00
_cell.angle_beta   90.00
_cell.angle_gamma   90.00
#
_symmetry.space_group_name_H-M   'P 1'
#
loop_
_entity.id
_entity.type
_entity.pdbx_description
1 polymer ?
#
loop_
_entity_poly.entity_id
_entity_poly.type
_entity_poly.pdbx_seq_one_letter_code
_entity_poly.pdbx_strand_id
1 'polypeptide(L)'
;MNREEIIQTINDFLVDEFEVEASIITPQANMKQTLELDSLDYVDLVVIIESNFGVKLEGKDFEHIHTFEDLYNVVESKFHALA
;
A
#
# COMPACT_ATOMS: atom_id res chain seq x y z
N MET A 1 0.48 3.42 -15.38
CA MET A 1 -0.43 4.07 -14.39
C MET A 1 0.15 5.38 -13.93
N ASN A 2 -0.68 6.40 -13.80
CA ASN A 2 -0.26 7.63 -13.15
C ASN A 2 -0.45 7.49 -11.63
N ARG A 3 0.00 8.51 -10.88
CA ARG A 3 -0.09 8.46 -9.41
C ARG A 3 -1.52 8.31 -8.90
N GLU A 4 -2.48 8.99 -9.53
CA GLU A 4 -3.88 8.89 -9.10
C GLU A 4 -4.43 7.48 -9.24
N GLU A 5 -4.09 6.82 -10.34
CA GLU A 5 -4.50 5.44 -10.58
C GLU A 5 -3.86 4.48 -9.59
N ILE A 6 -2.60 4.70 -9.26
CA ILE A 6 -1.88 3.90 -8.26
C ILE A 6 -2.58 4.06 -6.89
N ILE A 7 -2.85 5.30 -6.48
CA ILE A 7 -3.52 5.58 -5.21
C ILE A 7 -4.91 4.94 -5.18
N GLN A 8 -5.68 5.09 -6.25
CA GLN A 8 -7.03 4.53 -6.32
C GLN A 8 -6.99 3.00 -6.22
N THR A 9 -6.07 2.37 -6.94
CA THR A 9 -5.94 0.92 -6.92
C THR A 9 -5.56 0.42 -5.52
N ILE A 10 -4.61 1.10 -4.86
CA ILE A 10 -4.20 0.75 -3.50
C ILE A 10 -5.37 0.89 -2.54
N ASN A 11 -6.07 2.03 -2.59
CA ASN A 11 -7.20 2.25 -1.70
C ASN A 11 -8.30 1.21 -1.91
N ASP A 12 -8.59 0.87 -3.14
CA ASP A 12 -9.63 -0.11 -3.47
C ASP A 12 -9.29 -1.48 -2.86
N PHE A 13 -8.06 -1.94 -3.01
CA PHE A 13 -7.74 -3.26 -2.45
C PHE A 13 -7.61 -3.23 -0.93
N LEU A 14 -7.22 -2.10 -0.34
CA LEU A 14 -7.18 -1.98 1.12
C LEU A 14 -8.60 -2.03 1.70
N VAL A 15 -9.54 -1.34 1.09
CA VAL A 15 -10.94 -1.37 1.51
C VAL A 15 -11.49 -2.80 1.42
N ASP A 16 -11.21 -3.47 0.33
CA ASP A 16 -11.71 -4.83 0.09
C ASP A 16 -11.07 -5.85 1.03
N GLU A 17 -9.74 -5.80 1.17
CA GLU A 17 -8.98 -6.79 1.96
C GLU A 17 -9.17 -6.63 3.46
N PHE A 18 -9.18 -5.40 3.95
CA PHE A 18 -9.26 -5.13 5.39
C PHE A 18 -10.66 -4.73 5.85
N GLU A 19 -11.61 -4.67 4.94
CA GLU A 19 -13.02 -4.35 5.21
C GLU A 19 -13.16 -3.03 5.98
N VAL A 20 -12.45 -2.01 5.52
CA VAL A 20 -12.48 -0.67 6.11
C VAL A 20 -13.16 0.31 5.16
N GLU A 21 -13.59 1.45 5.69
CA GLU A 21 -14.16 2.50 4.87
C GLU A 21 -13.05 3.33 4.21
N ALA A 22 -13.26 3.72 2.96
CA ALA A 22 -12.29 4.52 2.22
C ALA A 22 -11.99 5.84 2.93
N SER A 23 -12.94 6.37 3.68
CA SER A 23 -12.80 7.67 4.37
C SER A 23 -11.70 7.68 5.42
N ILE A 24 -11.33 6.53 5.98
CA ILE A 24 -10.27 6.48 6.99
C ILE A 24 -8.87 6.39 6.38
N ILE A 25 -8.80 6.14 5.07
CA ILE A 25 -7.52 6.02 4.37
C ILE A 25 -7.13 7.41 3.84
N THR A 26 -6.44 8.16 4.67
CA THR A 26 -5.95 9.49 4.32
C THR A 26 -4.43 9.46 4.20
N PRO A 27 -3.83 10.29 3.33
CA PRO A 27 -2.37 10.23 3.09
C PRO A 27 -1.52 10.35 4.36
N GLN A 28 -1.93 11.17 5.32
CA GLN A 28 -1.16 11.43 6.54
C GLN A 28 -1.45 10.44 7.66
N ALA A 29 -2.48 9.59 7.53
CA ALA A 29 -2.82 8.63 8.57
C ALA A 29 -1.75 7.53 8.66
N ASN A 30 -1.50 7.05 9.87
CA ASN A 30 -0.58 5.95 10.08
C ASN A 30 -1.24 4.65 9.61
N MET A 31 -0.63 4.01 8.62
CA MET A 31 -1.20 2.81 8.00
C MET A 31 -1.35 1.66 9.00
N LYS A 32 -0.30 1.40 9.77
CA LYS A 32 -0.31 0.29 10.73
C LYS A 32 -1.39 0.47 11.78
N GLN A 33 -1.53 1.68 12.32
CA GLN A 33 -2.53 1.95 13.35
C GLN A 33 -3.94 1.98 12.79
N THR A 34 -4.11 2.58 11.62
CA THR A 34 -5.43 2.72 10.99
C THR A 34 -6.02 1.36 10.61
N LEU A 35 -5.20 0.48 10.04
CA LEU A 35 -5.62 -0.84 9.60
C LEU A 35 -5.38 -1.93 10.64
N GLU A 36 -4.79 -1.59 11.77
CA GLU A 36 -4.45 -2.54 12.84
C GLU A 36 -3.64 -3.73 12.31
N LEU A 37 -2.57 -3.41 11.56
CA LEU A 37 -1.77 -4.41 10.88
C LEU A 37 -0.88 -5.21 11.83
N ASP A 38 -0.83 -6.51 11.61
CA ASP A 38 0.16 -7.38 12.26
C ASP A 38 1.13 -7.91 11.19
N SER A 39 2.06 -8.79 11.60
CA SER A 39 3.09 -9.29 10.67
C SER A 39 2.53 -10.09 9.51
N LEU A 40 1.40 -10.78 9.72
CA LEU A 40 0.77 -11.56 8.65
C LEU A 40 0.11 -10.66 7.62
N ASP A 41 -0.43 -9.53 8.07
CA ASP A 41 -1.06 -8.57 7.17
C ASP A 41 -0.04 -7.98 6.20
N TYR A 42 1.21 -7.77 6.65
CA TYR A 42 2.26 -7.28 5.76
C TYR A 42 2.59 -8.28 4.66
N VAL A 43 2.56 -9.57 4.97
CA VAL A 43 2.77 -10.62 3.97
C VAL A 43 1.66 -10.56 2.92
N ASP A 44 0.42 -10.40 3.36
CA ASP A 44 -0.72 -10.26 2.45
C ASP A 44 -0.57 -9.02 1.56
N LEU A 45 -0.13 -7.91 2.14
CA LEU A 45 0.10 -6.68 1.38
C LEU A 45 1.14 -6.87 0.28
N VAL A 46 2.23 -7.57 0.57
CA VAL A 46 3.27 -7.86 -0.42
C VAL A 46 2.68 -8.61 -1.61
N VAL A 47 1.89 -9.64 -1.34
CA VAL A 47 1.26 -10.46 -2.38
C VAL A 47 0.28 -9.64 -3.21
N ILE A 48 -0.56 -8.86 -2.56
CA ILE A 48 -1.58 -8.05 -3.24
C ILE A 48 -0.93 -6.99 -4.12
N ILE A 49 0.09 -6.31 -3.62
CA ILE A 49 0.80 -5.27 -4.37
C ILE A 49 1.49 -5.88 -5.58
N GLU A 50 2.14 -7.02 -5.41
CA GLU A 50 2.77 -7.71 -6.53
C GLU A 50 1.75 -8.12 -7.59
N SER A 51 0.58 -8.61 -7.17
CA SER A 51 -0.49 -9.01 -8.09
C SER A 51 -1.04 -7.83 -8.89
N ASN A 52 -1.14 -6.67 -8.27
CA ASN A 52 -1.76 -5.50 -8.91
C ASN A 52 -0.77 -4.66 -9.72
N PHE A 53 0.47 -4.58 -9.29
CA PHE A 53 1.45 -3.67 -9.90
C PHE A 53 2.67 -4.37 -10.50
N GLY A 54 2.87 -5.64 -10.19
CA GLY A 54 4.07 -6.34 -10.61
C GLY A 54 5.33 -5.89 -9.86
N VAL A 55 5.17 -5.14 -8.76
CA VAL A 55 6.30 -4.70 -7.94
C VAL A 55 6.38 -5.56 -6.70
N LYS A 56 7.61 -5.83 -6.26
CA LYS A 56 7.83 -6.67 -5.09
C LYS A 56 8.37 -5.83 -3.94
N LEU A 57 7.60 -5.75 -2.86
CA LEU A 57 8.04 -5.11 -1.63
C LEU A 57 8.71 -6.15 -0.74
N GLU A 58 9.69 -5.70 0.04
CA GLU A 58 10.39 -6.52 1.01
C GLU A 58 10.17 -5.95 2.40
N GLY A 59 10.52 -6.72 3.44
CA GLY A 59 10.36 -6.27 4.82
C GLY A 59 11.05 -4.93 5.08
N LYS A 60 12.22 -4.71 4.49
CA LYS A 60 12.96 -3.45 4.67
C LYS A 60 12.22 -2.25 4.11
N ASP A 61 11.36 -2.45 3.09
CA ASP A 61 10.58 -1.35 2.54
C ASP A 61 9.56 -0.85 3.54
N PHE A 62 8.98 -1.77 4.33
CA PHE A 62 7.98 -1.41 5.33
C PHE A 62 8.57 -0.66 6.52
N GLU A 63 9.88 -0.73 6.72
CA GLU A 63 10.54 0.06 7.76
C GLU A 63 10.43 1.56 7.48
N HIS A 64 10.24 1.93 6.22
CA HIS A 64 10.12 3.31 5.76
C HIS A 64 8.69 3.71 5.43
N ILE A 65 7.76 2.80 5.57
CA ILE A 65 6.35 3.05 5.27
C ILE A 65 5.59 3.21 6.59
N HIS A 66 5.27 4.45 6.93
CA HIS A 66 4.53 4.75 8.15
C HIS A 66 3.11 5.24 7.84
N THR A 67 2.97 6.08 6.82
CA THR A 67 1.67 6.62 6.39
C THR A 67 1.24 5.98 5.08
N PHE A 68 -0.03 6.19 4.72
CA PHE A 68 -0.51 5.74 3.41
C PHE A 68 0.24 6.44 2.29
N GLU A 69 0.59 7.71 2.49
CA GLU A 69 1.38 8.45 1.50
C GLU A 69 2.74 7.78 1.26
N ASP A 70 3.38 7.32 2.33
CA ASP A 70 4.65 6.59 2.21
C ASP A 70 4.47 5.34 1.35
N LEU A 71 3.38 4.61 1.55
CA LEU A 71 3.07 3.43 0.75
C LEU A 71 2.92 3.79 -0.72
N TYR A 72 2.16 4.85 -1.00
CA TYR A 72 1.97 5.30 -2.39
C TYR A 72 3.30 5.66 -3.04
N ASN A 73 4.15 6.36 -2.30
CA ASN A 73 5.46 6.79 -2.82
C ASN A 73 6.36 5.60 -3.15
N VAL A 74 6.42 4.61 -2.28
CA VAL A 74 7.25 3.42 -2.51
C VAL A 74 6.73 2.62 -3.70
N VAL A 75 5.42 2.39 -3.77
CA VAL A 75 4.82 1.63 -4.86
C VAL A 75 5.03 2.36 -6.19
N GLU A 76 4.80 3.66 -6.22
CA GLU A 76 4.99 4.45 -7.43
C GLU A 76 6.43 4.41 -7.91
N SER A 77 7.38 4.58 -6.99
CA SER A 77 8.80 4.55 -7.31
C SER A 77 9.21 3.21 -7.93
N LYS A 78 8.79 2.10 -7.30
CA LYS A 78 9.11 0.76 -7.81
C LYS A 78 8.40 0.47 -9.14
N PHE A 79 7.16 0.90 -9.27
CA PHE A 79 6.41 0.69 -10.51
C PHE A 79 7.06 1.42 -11.69
N HIS A 80 7.48 2.66 -11.48
CA HIS A 80 8.13 3.44 -12.53
C HIS A 80 9.53 2.89 -12.86
N ALA A 81 10.19 2.24 -11.91
CA ALA A 81 11.49 1.62 -12.15
C ALA A 81 11.40 0.38 -13.05
N LEU A 82 10.20 -0.22 -13.19
CA LEU A 82 9.98 -1.35 -14.08
C LEU A 82 9.84 -0.94 -15.55
N ALA A 83 9.54 0.32 -15.80
CA ALA A 83 9.25 0.82 -17.13
C ALA A 83 10.50 0.96 -18.00
#